data_94a62add2b08417341970d923734a97b
#
_entry.id   94a62add2b08417341970d923734a97b
#
_cell.length_a   1.000
_cell.length_b   1.000
_cell.length_c   1.000
_cell.angle_alpha   90.00
_cell.angle_beta   90.00
_cell.angle_gamma   90.00
#
_symmetry.space_group_name_H-M   'P 1'
#
loop_
_entity.id
_entity.type
_entity.pdbx_description
1 polymer ?
#
loop_
_entity_poly.entity_id
_entity_poly.type
_entity_poly.pdbx_seq_one_letter_code
_entity_poly.pdbx_strand_id
1 'polypeptide(L)'
;GHSFLVCVYLRGRRDPVYGWTHNLAEVEAAVDQIKRKIDHKYLNDVKGLEVPTLENVTNWLYTELSQALHGVNRVMVRRGMDGQAEGCMVGAGARNAA
;
A
#
# COMPACT_ATOMS: atom_id res chain seq x y z
N GLY A 1 -13.78 13.75 4.74
CA GLY A 1 -13.00 12.57 4.52
C GLY A 1 -11.72 12.84 3.77
N HIS A 2 -10.79 11.99 3.97
CA HIS A 2 -9.50 12.07 3.29
C HIS A 2 -9.42 10.99 2.23
N SER A 3 -9.03 11.37 1.03
CA SER A 3 -8.77 10.43 -0.05
C SER A 3 -7.28 10.16 -0.14
N PHE A 4 -6.93 8.89 -0.25
CA PHE A 4 -5.55 8.46 -0.45
C PHE A 4 -5.45 7.71 -1.77
N LEU A 5 -4.41 8.00 -2.51
CA LEU A 5 -4.03 7.18 -3.66
C LEU A 5 -2.87 6.29 -3.22
N VAL A 6 -3.03 4.99 -3.38
CA VAL A 6 -2.03 4.01 -2.98
C VAL A 6 -1.52 3.31 -4.23
N CYS A 7 -0.20 3.34 -4.42
CA CYS A 7 0.45 2.61 -5.49
C CYS A 7 1.33 1.53 -4.89
N VAL A 8 1.13 0.31 -5.33
CA VAL A 8 1.89 -0.85 -4.87
C VAL A 8 2.75 -1.36 -6.02
N TYR A 9 4.05 -1.44 -5.79
CA TYR A 9 5.01 -1.96 -6.75
C TYR A 9 5.38 -3.38 -6.37
N LEU A 10 5.12 -4.30 -7.30
CA LEU A 10 5.37 -5.71 -7.09
C LEU A 10 6.53 -6.18 -7.96
N ARG A 11 7.36 -7.03 -7.40
CA ARG A 11 8.48 -7.67 -8.09
C ARG A 11 8.40 -9.18 -7.87
N GLY A 12 8.72 -9.95 -8.90
CA GLY A 12 8.72 -11.40 -8.79
C GLY A 12 9.23 -12.05 -10.06
N ARG A 13 9.33 -13.36 -10.05
CA ARG A 13 9.64 -14.11 -11.25
C ARG A 13 8.44 -14.08 -12.17
N ARG A 14 8.72 -13.89 -13.45
CA ARG A 14 7.71 -13.96 -14.49
C ARG A 14 7.19 -15.41 -14.60
N ASP A 15 5.88 -15.56 -14.59
CA ASP A 15 5.27 -16.87 -14.78
C ASP A 15 5.59 -17.37 -16.19
N PRO A 16 6.12 -18.60 -16.35
CA PRO A 16 6.52 -19.11 -17.66
C PRO A 16 5.34 -19.38 -18.59
N VAL A 17 4.13 -19.56 -18.05
CA VAL A 17 2.94 -19.86 -18.84
C VAL A 17 2.17 -18.60 -19.18
N TYR A 18 1.89 -17.76 -18.19
CA TYR A 18 1.05 -16.57 -18.36
C TYR A 18 1.82 -15.27 -18.57
N GLY A 19 3.11 -15.26 -18.28
CA GLY A 19 3.96 -14.10 -18.49
C GLY A 19 3.83 -12.97 -17.48
N TRP A 20 3.04 -13.14 -16.42
CA TRP A 20 2.92 -12.16 -15.35
C TRP A 20 3.74 -12.55 -14.12
N THR A 21 4.06 -11.57 -13.27
CA THR A 21 4.79 -11.82 -12.02
C THR A 21 3.87 -12.19 -10.88
N HIS A 22 2.62 -11.71 -10.91
CA HIS A 22 1.60 -11.95 -9.90
C HIS A 22 0.26 -12.19 -10.57
N ASN A 23 -0.57 -13.04 -9.96
CA ASN A 23 -1.95 -13.21 -10.37
C ASN A 23 -2.75 -12.00 -9.89
N LEU A 24 -3.41 -11.32 -10.84
CA LEU A 24 -4.16 -10.10 -10.53
C LEU A 24 -5.28 -10.34 -9.52
N ALA A 25 -5.94 -11.49 -9.60
CA ALA A 25 -7.00 -11.84 -8.66
C ALA A 25 -6.49 -11.97 -7.21
N GLU A 26 -5.29 -12.50 -7.03
CA GLU A 26 -4.65 -12.59 -5.72
C GLU A 26 -4.29 -11.21 -5.19
N VAL A 27 -3.80 -10.33 -6.05
CA VAL A 27 -3.46 -8.95 -5.69
C VAL A 27 -4.73 -8.21 -5.26
N GLU A 28 -5.79 -8.32 -6.04
CA GLU A 28 -7.07 -7.67 -5.72
C GLU A 28 -7.65 -8.17 -4.40
N ALA A 29 -7.59 -9.48 -4.14
CA ALA A 29 -8.08 -10.06 -2.90
C ALA A 29 -7.29 -9.54 -1.69
N ALA A 30 -5.98 -9.44 -1.80
CA ALA A 30 -5.13 -8.91 -0.75
C ALA A 30 -5.43 -7.44 -0.45
N VAL A 31 -5.58 -6.64 -1.49
CA VAL A 31 -5.92 -5.22 -1.37
C VAL A 31 -7.30 -5.05 -0.72
N ASP A 32 -8.28 -5.86 -1.13
CA ASP A 32 -9.62 -5.80 -0.56
C ASP A 32 -9.64 -6.13 0.92
N GLN A 33 -8.87 -7.13 1.35
CA GLN A 33 -8.76 -7.48 2.77
C GLN A 33 -8.17 -6.33 3.59
N ILE A 34 -7.19 -5.65 3.05
CA ILE A 34 -6.56 -4.51 3.72
C ILE A 34 -7.51 -3.32 3.77
N LYS A 35 -8.23 -3.07 2.69
CA LYS A 35 -9.26 -2.03 2.66
C LYS A 35 -10.32 -2.23 3.74
N ARG A 36 -10.76 -3.47 3.95
CA ARG A 36 -11.76 -3.78 4.98
C ARG A 36 -11.31 -3.41 6.38
N LYS A 37 -10.01 -3.41 6.63
CA LYS A 37 -9.46 -3.03 7.95
C LYS A 37 -9.56 -1.54 8.22
N ILE A 38 -9.58 -0.71 7.18
CA ILE A 38 -9.54 0.75 7.31
C ILE A 38 -10.77 1.45 6.74
N ASP A 39 -11.57 0.76 5.94
CA ASP A 39 -12.71 1.37 5.26
C ASP A 39 -13.79 1.76 6.26
N HIS A 40 -14.33 2.96 6.13
CA HIS A 40 -15.35 3.52 7.02
C HIS A 40 -14.97 3.56 8.50
N LYS A 41 -13.66 3.57 8.79
CA LYS A 41 -13.15 3.66 10.15
C LYS A 41 -12.32 4.93 10.32
N TYR A 42 -12.24 5.41 11.55
CA TYR A 42 -11.21 6.38 11.89
C TYR A 42 -9.87 5.65 11.90
N LEU A 43 -8.89 6.19 11.18
CA LEU A 43 -7.58 5.52 11.05
C LEU A 43 -6.91 5.30 12.41
N ASN A 44 -7.06 6.24 13.33
CA ASN A 44 -6.46 6.11 14.66
C ASN A 44 -7.09 5.01 15.52
N ASP A 45 -8.23 4.46 15.12
CA ASP A 45 -8.83 3.30 15.76
C ASP A 45 -8.29 1.98 15.23
N VAL A 46 -7.49 2.02 14.18
CA VAL A 46 -6.89 0.82 13.58
C VAL A 46 -5.58 0.51 14.31
N LYS A 47 -5.42 -0.74 14.71
CA LYS A 47 -4.19 -1.19 15.38
C LYS A 47 -2.98 -0.95 14.48
N GLY A 48 -2.00 -0.23 14.98
CA GLY A 48 -0.81 0.17 14.25
C GLY A 48 -0.91 1.55 13.62
N LEU A 49 -2.10 2.16 13.63
CA LEU A 49 -2.36 3.49 13.07
C LEU A 49 -2.88 4.47 14.11
N GLU A 50 -2.51 4.28 15.37
CA GLU A 50 -2.92 5.16 16.48
C GLU A 50 -2.49 6.60 16.23
N VAL A 51 -1.38 6.78 15.53
CA VAL A 51 -0.92 8.10 15.05
C VAL A 51 -0.89 8.02 13.50
N PRO A 52 -1.97 8.41 12.82
CA PRO A 52 -2.12 8.16 11.38
C PRO A 52 -1.50 9.27 10.52
N THR A 53 -0.21 9.50 10.69
CA THR A 53 0.54 10.35 9.77
C THR A 53 0.66 9.65 8.41
N LEU A 54 0.96 10.40 7.36
CA LEU A 54 1.15 9.83 6.03
C LEU A 54 2.26 8.77 6.03
N GLU A 55 3.33 9.01 6.77
CA GLU A 55 4.44 8.07 6.92
C GLU A 55 4.00 6.78 7.62
N ASN A 56 3.25 6.90 8.71
CA ASN A 56 2.75 5.75 9.47
C ASN A 56 1.74 4.95 8.65
N VAL A 57 0.87 5.59 7.91
CA VAL A 57 -0.07 4.93 7.00
C VAL A 57 0.68 4.16 5.92
N THR A 58 1.70 4.76 5.32
CA THR A 58 2.50 4.13 4.28
C THR A 58 3.25 2.92 4.83
N ASN A 59 3.87 3.03 5.99
CA ASN A 59 4.56 1.91 6.65
C ASN A 59 3.60 0.79 7.01
N TRP A 60 2.42 1.13 7.51
CA TRP A 60 1.39 0.15 7.86
C TRP A 60 0.93 -0.61 6.62
N LEU A 61 0.67 0.09 5.54
CA LEU A 61 0.27 -0.53 4.27
C LEU A 61 1.38 -1.43 3.71
N TYR A 62 2.63 -0.98 3.78
CA TYR A 62 3.77 -1.78 3.34
C TYR A 62 3.85 -3.09 4.13
N THR A 63 3.70 -3.01 5.44
CA THR A 63 3.74 -4.20 6.31
C THR A 63 2.58 -5.15 6.01
N GLU A 64 1.36 -4.63 5.92
CA GLU A 64 0.17 -5.45 5.64
C GLU A 64 0.23 -6.09 4.25
N LEU A 65 0.62 -5.34 3.24
CA LEU A 65 0.76 -5.85 1.88
C LEU A 65 1.88 -6.89 1.78
N SER A 66 2.99 -6.67 2.48
CA SER A 66 4.11 -7.61 2.48
C SER A 66 3.77 -8.93 3.15
N GLN A 67 2.83 -8.93 4.09
CA GLN A 67 2.32 -10.14 4.71
C GLN A 67 1.33 -10.88 3.81
N ALA A 68 0.57 -10.15 3.02
CA ALA A 68 -0.47 -10.71 2.17
C ALA A 68 0.05 -11.16 0.80
N LEU A 69 1.10 -10.52 0.30
CA LEU A 69 1.64 -10.75 -1.04
C LEU A 69 3.16 -10.90 -0.97
N HIS A 70 3.71 -11.82 -1.77
CA HIS A 70 5.16 -11.88 -1.97
C HIS A 70 5.59 -10.79 -2.95
N GLY A 71 6.85 -10.37 -2.83
CA GLY A 71 7.45 -9.45 -3.80
C GLY A 71 6.97 -8.02 -3.73
N VAL A 72 6.38 -7.58 -2.62
CA VAL A 72 6.08 -6.16 -2.43
C VAL A 72 7.40 -5.40 -2.34
N ASN A 73 7.67 -4.59 -3.35
CA ASN A 73 8.94 -3.90 -3.51
C ASN A 73 8.89 -2.46 -2.98
N ARG A 74 7.74 -1.83 -3.14
CA ARG A 74 7.56 -0.42 -2.77
C ARG A 74 6.07 -0.14 -2.60
N VAL A 75 5.74 0.74 -1.66
CA VAL A 75 4.40 1.30 -1.52
C VAL A 75 4.53 2.82 -1.52
N MET A 76 3.73 3.48 -2.32
CA MET A 76 3.64 4.93 -2.36
C MET A 76 2.21 5.34 -2.03
N VAL A 77 2.07 6.30 -1.13
CA VAL A 77 0.76 6.85 -0.75
C VAL A 77 0.78 8.35 -1.00
N ARG A 78 -0.24 8.83 -1.66
CA ARG A 78 -0.45 10.26 -1.88
C ARG A 78 -1.79 10.67 -1.29
N ARG A 79 -1.82 11.85 -0.72
CA ARG A 79 -3.02 12.46 -0.18
C ARG A 79 -3.53 13.50 -1.17
N GLY A 80 -4.85 13.57 -1.33
CA GLY A 80 -5.48 14.56 -2.20
C GLY A 80 -5.95 13.98 -3.52
N MET A 81 -6.93 14.65 -4.13
CA MET A 81 -7.58 14.15 -5.34
C MET A 81 -6.79 14.40 -6.61
N ASP A 82 -5.94 15.42 -6.60
CA ASP A 82 -5.16 15.83 -7.77
C ASP A 82 -3.74 15.25 -7.81
N GLY A 83 -3.34 14.53 -6.79
CA GLY A 83 -2.01 13.95 -6.69
C GLY A 83 -0.88 14.94 -6.49
N GLN A 84 -1.20 16.23 -6.31
CA GLN A 84 -0.22 17.27 -6.07
C GLN A 84 0.11 17.45 -4.59
N ALA A 85 -0.67 16.83 -3.74
CA ALA A 85 -0.48 16.91 -2.31
C ALA A 85 0.64 15.96 -1.85
N GLU A 86 0.86 15.95 -0.57
CA GLU A 86 1.91 15.20 0.09
C GLU A 86 1.94 13.73 -0.29
N GLY A 87 3.14 13.19 -0.49
CA GLY A 87 3.36 11.79 -0.77
C GLY A 87 4.42 11.19 0.13
N CYS A 88 4.35 9.87 0.29
CA CYS A 88 5.34 9.11 1.04
C CYS A 88 5.58 7.77 0.34
N MET A 89 6.82 7.31 0.38
CA MET A 89 7.21 6.02 -0.20
C MET A 89 7.99 5.21 0.82
N VAL A 90 7.73 3.89 0.83
CA VAL A 90 8.47 2.92 1.63
C VAL A 90 8.83 1.74 0.74
N GLY A 91 10.05 1.25 0.85
CA GLY A 91 10.54 0.08 0.10
C GLY A 91 11.78 0.39 -0.72
N ALA A 92 12.09 -0.49 -1.67
CA ALA A 92 13.30 -0.38 -2.48
C ALA A 92 13.32 0.92 -3.28
N GLY A 93 14.43 1.64 -3.21
CA GLY A 93 14.59 2.94 -3.87
C GLY A 93 13.81 4.07 -3.22
N ALA A 94 13.12 3.82 -2.11
CA ALA A 94 12.39 4.86 -1.40
C ALA A 94 13.36 5.70 -0.57
N ARG A 95 13.19 7.01 -0.71
CA ARG A 95 13.68 7.95 0.28
C ARG A 95 12.45 8.45 1.02
N ASN A 96 12.53 8.55 2.34
CA ASN A 96 11.48 9.19 3.08
C ASN A 96 11.37 10.63 2.57
N ALA A 97 10.40 10.85 1.71
CA ALA A 97 10.00 12.18 1.34
C ALA A 97 9.11 12.68 2.47
N ALA A 98 9.74 13.30 3.40
CA ALA A 98 8.99 14.01 4.42
C ALA A 98 8.32 15.22 3.78
#